data_b4d26c60b1e5109d17002875052c98b3
#
_entry.id   b4d26c60b1e5109d17002875052c98b3
#
_cell.length_a   1.000
_cell.length_b   1.000
_cell.length_c   1.000
_cell.angle_alpha   90.00
_cell.angle_beta   90.00
_cell.angle_gamma   90.00
#
_symmetry.space_group_name_H-M   'P 1'
#
loop_
_entity.id
_entity.type
_entity.pdbx_description
1 polymer ?
#
loop_
_entity_poly.entity_id
_entity_poly.type
_entity_poly.pdbx_seq_one_letter_code
_entity_poly.pdbx_strand_id
1 'polypeptide(L)'
;YDTFYMGIVACLTPWLFPALMHILKIKMTDEVKILNVVFIYFASLIGSCLGGYHVAYFDKIVHFFSGILASIFAVFIFTLIKKQTHISNKQDYIIFLIFIVAVNLSIAVIWEFYEYGMLIFFNNDCINHYSTGVHDSLTDMICAFLGGLIVLGYVISYYRKDKQNWVINMVQRFY
;
A
#
# COMPACT_ATOMS: atom_id res chain seq x y z
N TYR A 1 22.04 16.96 -8.40
CA TYR A 1 21.00 16.83 -9.45
C TYR A 1 19.91 15.84 -9.04
N ASP A 2 20.25 14.78 -8.31
CA ASP A 2 19.30 13.71 -7.95
C ASP A 2 18.15 14.22 -7.07
N THR A 3 18.42 15.04 -6.08
CA THR A 3 17.41 15.63 -5.19
C THR A 3 16.38 16.48 -5.94
N PHE A 4 16.78 17.18 -7.01
CA PHE A 4 15.86 17.97 -7.83
C PHE A 4 14.87 17.07 -8.60
N TYR A 5 15.37 16.02 -9.24
CA TYR A 5 14.52 15.06 -9.95
C TYR A 5 13.59 14.32 -8.99
N MET A 6 14.09 13.91 -7.83
CA MET A 6 13.26 13.28 -6.79
C MET A 6 12.21 14.24 -6.25
N GLY A 7 12.51 15.54 -6.16
CA GLY A 7 11.51 16.56 -5.83
C GLY A 7 10.37 16.65 -6.84
N ILE A 8 10.69 16.59 -8.15
CA ILE A 8 9.65 16.54 -9.20
C ILE A 8 8.80 15.27 -9.07
N VAL A 9 9.44 14.12 -8.88
CA VAL A 9 8.72 12.84 -8.67
C VAL A 9 7.81 12.93 -7.45
N ALA A 10 8.28 13.45 -6.33
CA ALA A 10 7.49 13.65 -5.12
C ALA A 10 6.27 14.58 -5.31
N CYS A 11 6.38 15.56 -6.21
CA CYS A 11 5.25 16.44 -6.56
C CYS A 11 4.22 15.77 -7.48
N LEU A 12 4.64 14.85 -8.34
CA LEU A 12 3.77 14.19 -9.32
C LEU A 12 3.08 12.94 -8.76
N THR A 13 3.77 12.16 -7.91
CA THR A 13 3.25 10.91 -7.36
C THR A 13 1.93 11.02 -6.61
N PRO A 14 1.61 12.09 -5.83
CA PRO A 14 0.31 12.22 -5.18
C PRO A 14 -0.88 12.22 -6.15
N TRP A 15 -0.66 12.57 -7.42
CA TRP A 15 -1.69 12.65 -8.44
C TRP A 15 -1.89 11.34 -9.19
N LEU A 16 -0.92 10.41 -9.18
CA LEU A 16 -0.99 9.16 -9.93
C LEU A 16 -2.17 8.29 -9.48
N PHE A 17 -2.32 8.08 -8.18
CA PHE A 17 -3.39 7.27 -7.64
C PHE A 17 -4.77 7.90 -7.85
N PRO A 18 -5.00 9.20 -7.57
CA PRO A 18 -6.24 9.87 -7.93
C PRO A 18 -6.56 9.84 -9.43
N ALA A 19 -5.55 10.00 -10.30
CA ALA A 19 -5.73 9.90 -11.74
C ALA A 19 -6.18 8.50 -12.16
N LEU A 20 -5.56 7.44 -11.62
CA LEU A 20 -5.96 6.06 -11.84
C LEU A 20 -7.41 5.83 -11.40
N MET A 21 -7.79 6.29 -10.22
CA MET A 21 -9.15 6.18 -9.71
C MET A 21 -10.15 6.92 -10.62
N HIS A 22 -9.78 8.09 -11.12
CA HIS A 22 -10.61 8.84 -12.06
C HIS A 22 -10.80 8.09 -13.39
N ILE A 23 -9.73 7.51 -13.96
CA ILE A 23 -9.81 6.68 -15.18
C ILE A 23 -10.72 5.47 -14.97
N LEU A 24 -10.62 4.82 -13.81
CA LEU A 24 -11.46 3.68 -13.44
C LEU A 24 -12.89 4.10 -13.04
N LYS A 25 -13.21 5.39 -13.06
CA LYS A 25 -14.49 5.96 -12.61
C LYS A 25 -14.85 5.61 -11.17
N ILE A 26 -13.83 5.46 -10.33
CA ILE A 26 -13.96 5.16 -8.90
C ILE A 26 -13.89 6.48 -8.13
N LYS A 27 -14.94 6.80 -7.38
CA LYS A 27 -14.97 8.00 -6.54
C LYS A 27 -14.16 7.75 -5.25
N MET A 28 -13.07 8.48 -5.05
CA MET A 28 -12.29 8.39 -3.81
C MET A 28 -12.98 9.12 -2.66
N THR A 29 -13.03 8.49 -1.50
CA THR A 29 -13.41 9.17 -0.25
C THR A 29 -12.29 10.12 0.20
N ASP A 30 -12.62 11.10 1.02
CA ASP A 30 -11.61 12.07 1.47
C ASP A 30 -10.57 11.42 2.38
N GLU A 31 -10.95 10.38 3.14
CA GLU A 31 -10.02 9.59 3.95
C GLU A 31 -8.95 8.91 3.07
N VAL A 32 -9.34 8.32 1.94
CA VAL A 32 -8.39 7.68 1.00
C VAL A 32 -7.46 8.71 0.37
N LYS A 33 -7.97 9.89 0.02
CA LYS A 33 -7.14 10.99 -0.50
C LYS A 33 -6.11 11.45 0.53
N ILE A 34 -6.53 11.65 1.79
CA ILE A 34 -5.65 12.06 2.87
C ILE A 34 -4.58 10.99 3.12
N LEU A 35 -4.95 9.71 3.20
CA LEU A 35 -3.99 8.62 3.37
C LEU A 35 -2.98 8.57 2.23
N ASN A 36 -3.42 8.75 0.98
CA ASN A 36 -2.52 8.79 -0.17
C ASN A 36 -1.50 9.95 -0.05
N VAL A 37 -1.97 11.16 0.25
CA VAL A 37 -1.10 12.33 0.37
C VAL A 37 -0.12 12.17 1.53
N VAL A 38 -0.59 11.71 2.69
CA VAL A 38 0.27 11.48 3.87
C VAL A 38 1.32 10.43 3.57
N PHE A 39 0.93 9.31 2.95
CA PHE A 39 1.88 8.25 2.59
C PHE A 39 2.96 8.75 1.63
N ILE A 40 2.57 9.44 0.54
CA ILE A 40 3.53 9.99 -0.43
C ILE A 40 4.44 11.04 0.21
N TYR A 41 3.90 11.88 1.11
CA TYR A 41 4.72 12.84 1.86
C TYR A 41 5.83 12.14 2.65
N PHE A 42 5.50 11.06 3.37
CA PHE A 42 6.52 10.32 4.11
C PHE A 42 7.45 9.53 3.19
N ALA A 43 6.94 8.78 2.23
CA ALA A 43 7.75 7.91 1.38
C ALA A 43 8.64 8.70 0.39
N SER A 44 8.07 9.69 -0.31
CA SER A 44 8.79 10.40 -1.36
C SER A 44 9.50 11.65 -0.82
N LEU A 45 8.79 12.55 -0.11
CA LEU A 45 9.40 13.80 0.32
C LEU A 45 10.39 13.58 1.47
N ILE A 46 9.93 13.00 2.58
CA ILE A 46 10.82 12.74 3.72
C ILE A 46 11.82 11.65 3.37
N GLY A 47 11.37 10.53 2.80
CA GLY A 47 12.20 9.39 2.46
C GLY A 47 13.26 9.74 1.43
N SER A 48 12.85 10.00 0.19
CA SER A 48 13.77 10.16 -0.93
C SER A 48 14.40 11.54 -1.01
N CYS A 49 13.63 12.64 -0.82
CA CYS A 49 14.17 13.98 -1.02
C CYS A 49 14.94 14.50 0.19
N LEU A 50 14.51 14.22 1.40
CA LEU A 50 15.12 14.71 2.64
C LEU A 50 16.04 13.68 3.32
N GLY A 51 16.26 12.53 2.67
CA GLY A 51 17.21 11.52 3.14
C GLY A 51 16.68 10.64 4.26
N GLY A 52 15.38 10.53 4.42
CA GLY A 52 14.75 9.65 5.44
C GLY A 52 15.23 8.20 5.33
N TYR A 53 15.45 7.70 4.12
CA TYR A 53 15.96 6.33 3.89
C TYR A 53 17.39 6.09 4.39
N HIS A 54 18.14 7.14 4.76
CA HIS A 54 19.40 6.99 5.49
C HIS A 54 19.23 6.77 7.00
N VAL A 55 18.00 6.97 7.51
CA VAL A 55 17.67 6.72 8.92
C VAL A 55 17.34 5.25 9.11
N ALA A 56 17.96 4.61 10.09
CA ALA A 56 17.74 3.19 10.38
C ALA A 56 16.24 2.88 10.55
N TYR A 57 15.79 1.81 9.92
CA TYR A 57 14.40 1.31 9.96
C TYR A 57 13.33 2.21 9.33
N PHE A 58 13.67 3.39 8.80
CA PHE A 58 12.68 4.26 8.16
C PHE A 58 12.01 3.57 6.98
N ASP A 59 12.77 2.90 6.14
CA ASP A 59 12.33 2.11 5.02
C ASP A 59 11.31 1.03 5.45
N LYS A 60 11.65 0.25 6.47
CA LYS A 60 10.76 -0.80 7.02
C LYS A 60 9.43 -0.23 7.54
N ILE A 61 9.46 0.98 8.10
CA ILE A 61 8.24 1.69 8.53
C ILE A 61 7.40 2.09 7.31
N VAL A 62 8.02 2.58 6.25
CA VAL A 62 7.33 2.93 5.01
C VAL A 62 6.67 1.68 4.40
N HIS A 63 7.38 0.56 4.31
CA HIS A 63 6.83 -0.71 3.84
C HIS A 63 5.68 -1.21 4.70
N PHE A 64 5.76 -1.10 6.02
CA PHE A 64 4.66 -1.46 6.92
C PHE A 64 3.39 -0.63 6.62
N PHE A 65 3.51 0.68 6.48
CA PHE A 65 2.37 1.53 6.14
C PHE A 65 1.85 1.29 4.71
N SER A 66 2.74 1.02 3.75
CA SER A 66 2.33 0.64 2.39
C SER A 66 1.47 -0.62 2.39
N GLY A 67 1.81 -1.59 3.23
CA GLY A 67 1.03 -2.82 3.42
C GLY A 67 -0.38 -2.58 3.94
N ILE A 68 -0.54 -1.63 4.88
CA ILE A 68 -1.87 -1.19 5.34
C ILE A 68 -2.67 -0.62 4.16
N LEU A 69 -2.08 0.29 3.39
CA LEU A 69 -2.75 0.93 2.24
C LEU A 69 -3.10 -0.08 1.15
N ALA A 70 -2.19 -0.98 0.81
CA ALA A 70 -2.41 -2.03 -0.17
C ALA A 70 -3.59 -2.95 0.23
N SER A 71 -3.68 -3.28 1.51
CA SER A 71 -4.78 -4.11 2.03
C SER A 71 -6.11 -3.36 2.06
N ILE A 72 -6.14 -2.08 2.40
CA ILE A 72 -7.33 -1.24 2.28
C ILE A 72 -7.78 -1.18 0.82
N PHE A 73 -6.84 -0.98 -0.10
CA PHE A 73 -7.12 -0.97 -1.53
C PHE A 73 -7.72 -2.31 -2.01
N ALA A 74 -7.20 -3.44 -1.51
CA ALA A 74 -7.77 -4.75 -1.80
C ALA A 74 -9.23 -4.87 -1.33
N VAL A 75 -9.55 -4.36 -0.13
CA VAL A 75 -10.94 -4.34 0.38
C VAL A 75 -11.85 -3.55 -0.56
N PHE A 76 -11.43 -2.37 -1.00
CA PHE A 76 -12.20 -1.56 -1.95
C PHE A 76 -12.42 -2.28 -3.29
N ILE A 77 -11.36 -2.82 -3.90
CA ILE A 77 -11.47 -3.53 -5.18
C ILE A 77 -12.43 -4.69 -5.07
N PHE A 78 -12.31 -5.51 -4.02
CA PHE A 78 -13.17 -6.68 -3.86
C PHE A 78 -14.65 -6.30 -3.74
N THR A 79 -14.95 -5.30 -2.90
CA THR A 79 -16.32 -4.81 -2.72
C THR A 79 -16.89 -4.19 -3.99
N LEU A 80 -16.06 -3.47 -4.77
CA LEU A 80 -16.44 -2.95 -6.09
C LEU A 80 -16.78 -4.05 -7.09
N ILE A 81 -15.95 -5.10 -7.17
CA ILE A 81 -16.20 -6.25 -8.08
C ILE A 81 -17.48 -6.97 -7.68
N LYS A 82 -17.67 -7.18 -6.38
CA LYS A 82 -18.87 -7.86 -5.86
C LYS A 82 -20.11 -6.98 -5.83
N LYS A 83 -19.96 -5.66 -5.96
CA LYS A 83 -21.04 -4.65 -5.82
C LYS A 83 -21.82 -4.81 -4.51
N GLN A 84 -21.11 -5.13 -3.45
CA GLN A 84 -21.67 -5.38 -2.12
C GLN A 84 -20.75 -4.82 -1.04
N THR A 85 -21.31 -4.13 -0.06
CA THR A 85 -20.57 -3.64 1.12
C THR A 85 -20.45 -4.70 2.22
N HIS A 86 -21.31 -5.72 2.19
CA HIS A 86 -21.31 -6.82 3.13
C HIS A 86 -21.36 -8.15 2.38
N ILE A 87 -20.45 -9.05 2.72
CA ILE A 87 -20.34 -10.38 2.08
C ILE A 87 -21.01 -11.41 2.98
N SER A 88 -22.18 -11.89 2.58
CA SER A 88 -22.98 -12.83 3.38
C SER A 88 -22.59 -14.29 3.12
N ASN A 89 -22.06 -14.61 1.94
CA ASN A 89 -21.68 -15.96 1.57
C ASN A 89 -20.34 -16.35 2.20
N LYS A 90 -20.30 -17.50 2.89
CA LYS A 90 -19.08 -18.01 3.53
C LYS A 90 -17.93 -18.27 2.56
N GLN A 91 -18.21 -18.75 1.37
CA GLN A 91 -17.16 -19.00 0.35
C GLN A 91 -16.57 -17.68 -0.14
N ASP A 92 -17.42 -16.72 -0.49
CA ASP A 92 -17.00 -15.39 -0.89
C ASP A 92 -16.21 -14.69 0.23
N TYR A 93 -16.58 -14.88 1.49
CA TYR A 93 -15.82 -14.36 2.62
C TYR A 93 -14.41 -14.95 2.71
N ILE A 94 -14.25 -16.25 2.50
CA ILE A 94 -12.93 -16.90 2.48
C ILE A 94 -12.10 -16.36 1.31
N ILE A 95 -12.69 -16.26 0.12
CA ILE A 95 -12.02 -15.69 -1.07
C ILE A 95 -11.62 -14.24 -0.79
N PHE A 96 -12.47 -13.47 -0.12
CA PHE A 96 -12.17 -12.09 0.25
C PHE A 96 -10.94 -11.97 1.15
N LEU A 97 -10.82 -12.81 2.19
CA LEU A 97 -9.64 -12.81 3.05
C LEU A 97 -8.37 -13.18 2.29
N ILE A 98 -8.44 -14.21 1.44
CA ILE A 98 -7.33 -14.62 0.57
C ILE A 98 -6.95 -13.48 -0.40
N PHE A 99 -7.93 -12.82 -0.99
CA PHE A 99 -7.73 -11.71 -1.92
C PHE A 99 -7.00 -10.54 -1.27
N ILE A 100 -7.36 -10.16 -0.03
CA ILE A 100 -6.67 -9.09 0.71
C ILE A 100 -5.18 -9.44 0.87
N VAL A 101 -4.87 -10.66 1.29
CA VAL A 101 -3.49 -11.13 1.48
C VAL A 101 -2.75 -11.19 0.14
N ALA A 102 -3.38 -11.74 -0.90
CA ALA A 102 -2.76 -11.88 -2.21
C ALA A 102 -2.43 -10.52 -2.83
N VAL A 103 -3.34 -9.55 -2.76
CA VAL A 103 -3.10 -8.19 -3.28
C VAL A 103 -2.01 -7.48 -2.50
N ASN A 104 -2.01 -7.59 -1.16
CA ASN A 104 -0.96 -7.02 -0.32
C ASN A 104 0.44 -7.54 -0.74
N LEU A 105 0.60 -8.86 -0.79
CA LEU A 105 1.87 -9.48 -1.18
C LEU A 105 2.24 -9.17 -2.63
N SER A 106 1.28 -9.16 -3.56
CA SER A 106 1.54 -8.81 -4.96
C SER A 106 2.06 -7.39 -5.10
N ILE A 107 1.49 -6.42 -4.39
CA ILE A 107 1.96 -5.02 -4.43
C ILE A 107 3.36 -4.93 -3.83
N ALA A 108 3.64 -5.61 -2.72
CA ALA A 108 4.97 -5.66 -2.12
C ALA A 108 6.02 -6.22 -3.10
N VAL A 109 5.73 -7.37 -3.75
CA VAL A 109 6.62 -7.97 -4.76
C VAL A 109 6.82 -7.08 -5.98
N ILE A 110 5.77 -6.42 -6.47
CA ILE A 110 5.87 -5.48 -7.61
C ILE A 110 6.77 -4.30 -7.25
N TRP A 111 6.72 -3.85 -6.00
CA TRP A 111 7.60 -2.79 -5.53
C TRP A 111 9.06 -3.22 -5.53
N GLU A 112 9.37 -4.42 -5.03
CA GLU A 112 10.73 -4.98 -5.11
C GLU A 112 11.23 -5.14 -6.56
N PHE A 113 10.34 -5.50 -7.50
CA PHE A 113 10.69 -5.51 -8.92
C PHE A 113 11.00 -4.12 -9.45
N TYR A 114 10.28 -3.09 -8.99
CA TYR A 114 10.58 -1.71 -9.33
C TYR A 114 11.98 -1.30 -8.82
N GLU A 115 12.29 -1.56 -7.55
CA GLU A 115 13.58 -1.24 -6.95
C GLU A 115 14.73 -2.00 -7.60
N TYR A 116 14.52 -3.28 -7.91
CA TYR A 116 15.48 -4.06 -8.69
C TYR A 116 15.67 -3.48 -10.09
N GLY A 117 14.62 -3.02 -10.74
CA GLY A 117 14.70 -2.31 -12.02
C GLY A 117 15.52 -1.03 -11.93
N MET A 118 15.40 -0.28 -10.82
CA MET A 118 16.23 0.91 -10.58
C MET A 118 17.71 0.58 -10.51
N LEU A 119 18.07 -0.55 -9.87
CA LEU A 119 19.44 -1.04 -9.85
C LEU A 119 19.94 -1.40 -11.26
N ILE A 120 19.18 -2.19 -12.02
CA ILE A 120 19.64 -2.73 -13.32
C ILE A 120 19.71 -1.66 -14.41
N PHE A 121 18.70 -0.78 -14.48
CA PHE A 121 18.60 0.19 -15.58
C PHE A 121 19.25 1.54 -15.27
N PHE A 122 19.34 1.92 -14.00
CA PHE A 122 19.82 3.24 -13.59
C PHE A 122 21.01 3.19 -12.64
N ASN A 123 21.52 2.00 -12.30
CA ASN A 123 22.58 1.78 -11.32
C ASN A 123 22.30 2.47 -9.96
N ASN A 124 21.00 2.49 -9.58
CA ASN A 124 20.54 3.03 -8.31
C ASN A 124 20.14 1.87 -7.39
N ASP A 125 20.93 1.64 -6.36
CA ASP A 125 20.78 0.49 -5.45
C ASP A 125 19.73 0.75 -4.38
N CYS A 126 18.46 0.81 -4.79
CA CYS A 126 17.32 0.96 -3.87
C CYS A 126 17.07 -0.29 -3.02
N ILE A 127 17.42 -1.49 -3.54
CA ILE A 127 17.25 -2.77 -2.84
C ILE A 127 18.41 -3.11 -1.91
N ASN A 128 19.33 -2.18 -1.68
CA ASN A 128 20.53 -2.41 -0.86
C ASN A 128 21.34 -3.66 -1.26
N HIS A 129 21.40 -3.98 -2.57
CA HIS A 129 22.02 -5.18 -3.12
C HIS A 129 23.48 -5.34 -2.66
N TYR A 130 24.24 -4.24 -2.64
CA TYR A 130 25.66 -4.24 -2.30
C TYR A 130 25.93 -4.27 -0.78
N SER A 131 24.91 -4.10 0.05
CA SER A 131 25.04 -4.10 1.52
C SER A 131 24.36 -5.30 2.19
N THR A 132 23.06 -5.43 2.05
CA THR A 132 22.22 -6.45 2.71
C THR A 132 21.63 -7.47 1.75
N GLY A 133 21.65 -7.19 0.44
CA GLY A 133 21.17 -8.08 -0.61
C GLY A 133 19.71 -8.49 -0.43
N VAL A 134 19.42 -9.76 -0.67
CA VAL A 134 18.06 -10.33 -0.60
C VAL A 134 17.40 -10.16 0.78
N HIS A 135 18.18 -9.95 1.83
CA HIS A 135 17.64 -9.76 3.18
C HIS A 135 16.80 -8.47 3.29
N ASP A 136 17.19 -7.43 2.59
CA ASP A 136 16.44 -6.17 2.54
C ASP A 136 15.05 -6.38 1.95
N SER A 137 15.00 -6.85 0.70
CA SER A 137 13.73 -7.10 -0.01
C SER A 137 12.79 -8.04 0.74
N LEU A 138 13.32 -9.11 1.35
CA LEU A 138 12.48 -10.03 2.13
C LEU A 138 11.92 -9.36 3.39
N THR A 139 12.70 -8.56 4.09
CA THR A 139 12.23 -7.86 5.30
C THR A 139 11.21 -6.78 4.95
N ASP A 140 11.32 -6.13 3.78
CA ASP A 140 10.36 -5.14 3.29
C ASP A 140 9.01 -5.78 2.97
N MET A 141 9.02 -6.90 2.25
CA MET A 141 7.82 -7.68 2.01
C MET A 141 7.16 -8.18 3.31
N ILE A 142 7.97 -8.61 4.30
CA ILE A 142 7.47 -9.01 5.61
C ILE A 142 6.85 -7.82 6.34
N CYS A 143 7.47 -6.65 6.34
CA CYS A 143 6.93 -5.45 6.95
C CYS A 143 5.59 -5.05 6.30
N ALA A 144 5.51 -5.06 4.98
CA ALA A 144 4.27 -4.80 4.25
C ALA A 144 3.18 -5.83 4.61
N PHE A 145 3.53 -7.10 4.67
CA PHE A 145 2.61 -8.17 5.09
C PHE A 145 2.08 -7.95 6.50
N LEU A 146 2.95 -7.62 7.47
CA LEU A 146 2.55 -7.35 8.85
C LEU A 146 1.60 -6.15 8.94
N GLY A 147 1.86 -5.09 8.17
CA GLY A 147 0.92 -3.96 8.03
C GLY A 147 -0.44 -4.41 7.52
N GLY A 148 -0.47 -5.26 6.50
CA GLY A 148 -1.70 -5.82 5.94
C GLY A 148 -2.50 -6.69 6.90
N LEU A 149 -1.83 -7.41 7.82
CA LEU A 149 -2.51 -8.22 8.84
C LEU A 149 -3.38 -7.36 9.79
N ILE A 150 -3.05 -6.09 9.99
CA ILE A 150 -3.89 -5.18 10.79
C ILE A 150 -5.24 -4.98 10.10
N VAL A 151 -5.25 -4.70 8.81
CA VAL A 151 -6.48 -4.52 8.03
C VAL A 151 -7.28 -5.81 7.98
N LEU A 152 -6.60 -6.94 7.75
CA LEU A 152 -7.23 -8.26 7.79
C LEU A 152 -7.89 -8.53 9.15
N GLY A 153 -7.23 -8.16 10.25
CA GLY A 153 -7.78 -8.26 11.61
C GLY A 153 -9.05 -7.41 11.79
N TYR A 154 -9.10 -6.20 11.25
CA TYR A 154 -10.30 -5.36 11.25
C TYR A 154 -11.44 -5.99 10.45
N VAL A 155 -11.16 -6.54 9.27
CA VAL A 155 -12.16 -7.25 8.45
C VAL A 155 -12.69 -8.48 9.20
N ILE A 156 -11.81 -9.33 9.73
CA ILE A 156 -12.22 -10.52 10.51
C ILE A 156 -13.04 -10.12 11.74
N SER A 157 -12.65 -9.07 12.44
CA SER A 157 -13.37 -8.60 13.63
C SER A 157 -14.79 -8.15 13.29
N TYR A 158 -14.99 -7.48 12.17
CA TYR A 158 -16.29 -7.08 11.68
C TYR A 158 -17.17 -8.30 11.40
N TYR A 159 -16.69 -9.26 10.61
CA TYR A 159 -17.48 -10.44 10.20
C TYR A 159 -17.74 -11.46 11.33
N ARG A 160 -16.85 -11.53 12.34
CA ARG A 160 -17.02 -12.48 13.47
C ARG A 160 -17.77 -11.90 14.66
N LYS A 161 -17.60 -10.60 14.92
CA LYS A 161 -18.07 -9.95 16.15
C LYS A 161 -19.04 -8.80 15.89
N ASP A 162 -19.41 -8.56 14.63
CA ASP A 162 -20.23 -7.42 14.19
C ASP A 162 -19.68 -6.07 14.70
N LYS A 163 -18.34 -5.99 14.85
CA LYS A 163 -17.68 -4.81 15.39
C LYS A 163 -17.34 -3.84 14.28
N GLN A 164 -18.11 -2.77 14.18
CA GLN A 164 -17.82 -1.66 13.27
C GLN A 164 -16.42 -1.09 13.53
N ASN A 165 -15.72 -0.73 12.46
CA ASN A 165 -14.39 -0.14 12.51
C ASN A 165 -14.18 0.82 11.34
N TRP A 166 -13.10 1.61 11.41
CA TRP A 166 -12.84 2.67 10.44
C TRP A 166 -12.65 2.16 8.99
N VAL A 167 -12.08 0.97 8.78
CA VAL A 167 -11.90 0.38 7.45
C VAL A 167 -13.27 0.08 6.83
N ILE A 168 -14.14 -0.58 7.58
CA ILE A 168 -15.50 -0.94 7.12
C ILE A 168 -16.34 0.33 6.91
N ASN A 169 -16.26 1.30 7.84
CA ASN A 169 -16.98 2.56 7.71
C ASN A 169 -16.55 3.32 6.44
N MET A 170 -15.26 3.30 6.11
CA MET A 170 -14.74 3.92 4.90
C MET A 170 -15.30 3.27 3.64
N VAL A 171 -15.37 1.93 3.59
CA VAL A 171 -15.98 1.19 2.48
C VAL A 171 -17.48 1.48 2.37
N GLN A 172 -18.21 1.50 3.49
CA GLN A 172 -19.65 1.78 3.50
C GLN A 172 -19.99 3.21 3.03
N ARG A 173 -19.14 4.19 3.30
CA ARG A 173 -19.31 5.57 2.80
C ARG A 173 -19.03 5.72 1.31
N PHE A 174 -18.28 4.79 0.74
CA PHE A 174 -17.96 4.78 -0.68
C PHE A 174 -19.16 4.40 -1.54
N TYR A 175 -20.09 3.60 -1.01
CA TYR A 175 -21.33 3.16 -1.67
C TYR A 175 -22.53 4.02 -1.32
#